data_9fe7b73c954cc3b0e87c3c6d1c9c7d26
#
_entry.id   9fe7b73c954cc3b0e87c3c6d1c9c7d26
#
_cell.length_a   1.000
_cell.length_b   1.000
_cell.length_c   1.000
_cell.angle_alpha   90.00
_cell.angle_beta   90.00
_cell.angle_gamma   90.00
#
_symmetry.space_group_name_H-M   'P 1'
#
loop_
_entity.id
_entity.type
_entity.pdbx_description
1 polymer ?
#
loop_
_entity_poly.entity_id
_entity_poly.type
_entity_poly.pdbx_seq_one_letter_code
_entity_poly.pdbx_strand_id
1 'polypeptide(L)'
;VWIDYFTGKQYRGGTTLNNFDAPVWKLPLFVKNGAIIPMFEAHNNAATKTETNKGGIDKTKRLVEFYPDKESEYTQYEDEGNTVDNSNLEEVNYGSNVTTHFTSSVKDGKAVLKAEASQGSYNGYDANKETTFIVNVSKKPTALTGKVGNANVELKEVKSQEEFDKATGNVYFYNKAPNLNKFATEGSEFEKTEIKTTPKLYVKFEKTDVSTNGIELTVDGFVNDGNLDKDELNENLQAPANFKADE
;
A
#
# COMPACT_ATOMS: atom_id res chain seq x y z
N VAL A 1 -0.56 0.28 17.43
CA VAL A 1 -0.91 1.59 16.88
C VAL A 1 -1.72 1.40 15.62
N TRP A 2 -2.77 2.20 15.44
CA TRP A 2 -3.60 2.28 14.25
C TRP A 2 -3.46 3.67 13.62
N ILE A 3 -3.48 3.72 12.31
CA ILE A 3 -3.24 4.94 11.55
C ILE A 3 -4.51 5.26 10.76
N ASP A 4 -5.07 6.45 10.93
CA ASP A 4 -6.17 6.93 10.05
C ASP A 4 -5.60 7.06 8.64
N TYR A 5 -6.16 6.33 7.70
CA TYR A 5 -5.72 6.27 6.31
C TYR A 5 -5.69 7.64 5.63
N PHE A 6 -6.64 8.52 5.96
CA PHE A 6 -6.77 9.83 5.32
C PHE A 6 -5.86 10.89 5.93
N THR A 7 -5.72 10.89 7.24
CA THR A 7 -4.99 11.94 7.95
C THR A 7 -3.59 11.52 8.43
N GLY A 8 -3.31 10.21 8.47
CA GLY A 8 -2.10 9.66 9.06
C GLY A 8 -2.04 9.77 10.57
N LYS A 9 -3.09 10.28 11.22
CA LYS A 9 -3.15 10.38 12.67
C LYS A 9 -3.10 8.99 13.29
N GLN A 10 -2.28 8.85 14.32
CA GLN A 10 -2.06 7.58 14.98
C GLN A 10 -2.89 7.47 16.26
N TYR A 11 -3.42 6.29 16.49
CA TYR A 11 -4.25 5.95 17.64
C TYR A 11 -3.73 4.70 18.33
N ARG A 12 -3.83 4.68 19.64
CA ARG A 12 -3.53 3.48 20.41
C ARG A 12 -4.62 2.43 20.22
N GLY A 13 -4.25 1.16 20.05
CA GLY A 13 -5.21 0.05 20.04
C GLY A 13 -5.90 -0.15 21.39
N GLY A 14 -7.10 -0.75 21.37
CA GLY A 14 -7.90 -0.98 22.57
C GLY A 14 -8.57 0.30 23.13
N THR A 15 -8.77 1.32 22.30
CA THR A 15 -9.43 2.58 22.68
C THR A 15 -10.71 2.81 21.88
N THR A 16 -11.62 3.57 22.43
CA THR A 16 -12.83 4.04 21.75
C THR A 16 -12.62 5.48 21.30
N LEU A 17 -12.86 5.73 20.01
CA LEU A 17 -12.80 7.09 19.47
C LEU A 17 -14.20 7.70 19.53
N ASN A 18 -14.37 8.72 20.39
CA ASN A 18 -15.60 9.47 20.48
C ASN A 18 -15.58 10.63 19.48
N ASN A 19 -16.74 10.92 18.88
CA ASN A 19 -16.90 12.03 17.94
C ASN A 19 -15.89 12.02 16.78
N PHE A 20 -15.55 10.83 16.30
CA PHE A 20 -14.66 10.71 15.14
C PHE A 20 -15.28 11.41 13.94
N ASP A 21 -14.52 12.32 13.31
CA ASP A 21 -14.97 13.08 12.14
C ASP A 21 -15.00 12.18 10.90
N ALA A 22 -16.20 11.76 10.53
CA ALA A 22 -16.46 10.91 9.36
C ALA A 22 -17.63 11.50 8.55
N PRO A 23 -17.38 12.54 7.74
CA PRO A 23 -18.41 13.08 6.84
C PRO A 23 -18.82 12.00 5.81
N VAL A 24 -19.97 12.20 5.17
CA VAL A 24 -20.62 11.20 4.29
C VAL A 24 -19.69 10.60 3.22
N TRP A 25 -18.73 11.36 2.74
CA TRP A 25 -17.77 10.92 1.73
C TRP A 25 -16.59 10.12 2.31
N LYS A 26 -16.39 10.11 3.64
CA LYS A 26 -15.24 9.50 4.30
C LYS A 26 -15.61 8.20 5.02
N LEU A 27 -15.18 7.08 4.51
CA LEU A 27 -15.22 5.82 5.25
C LEU A 27 -14.16 5.87 6.36
N PRO A 28 -14.50 5.71 7.65
CA PRO A 28 -13.51 5.53 8.70
C PRO A 28 -12.64 4.31 8.42
N LEU A 29 -11.40 4.53 8.02
CA LEU A 29 -10.47 3.49 7.62
C LEU A 29 -9.17 3.62 8.40
N PHE A 30 -8.82 2.57 9.14
CA PHE A 30 -7.62 2.53 9.96
C PHE A 30 -6.70 1.41 9.52
N VAL A 31 -5.44 1.72 9.39
CA VAL A 31 -4.39 0.76 9.04
C VAL A 31 -3.56 0.46 10.27
N LYS A 32 -3.30 -0.81 10.52
CA LYS A 32 -2.39 -1.23 11.59
C LYS A 32 -0.96 -0.79 11.25
N ASN A 33 -0.26 -0.17 12.21
CA ASN A 33 1.16 0.15 12.02
C ASN A 33 1.96 -1.14 11.79
N GLY A 34 2.88 -1.10 10.84
CA GLY A 34 3.58 -2.28 10.34
C GLY A 34 2.87 -3.01 9.18
N ALA A 35 1.69 -2.55 8.74
CA ALA A 35 0.98 -3.21 7.64
C ALA A 35 1.74 -3.13 6.30
N ILE A 36 1.59 -4.20 5.53
CA ILE A 36 2.04 -4.30 4.14
C ILE A 36 0.80 -4.64 3.32
N ILE A 37 0.43 -3.78 2.38
CA ILE A 37 -0.84 -3.86 1.65
C ILE A 37 -0.57 -3.94 0.15
N PRO A 38 -0.55 -5.14 -0.45
CA PRO A 38 -0.54 -5.29 -1.90
C PRO A 38 -1.86 -4.78 -2.50
N MET A 39 -1.75 -4.08 -3.63
CA MET A 39 -2.88 -3.46 -4.31
C MET A 39 -2.73 -3.58 -5.82
N PHE A 40 -3.83 -3.44 -6.53
CA PHE A 40 -3.85 -3.11 -7.95
C PHE A 40 -3.94 -1.59 -8.13
N GLU A 41 -3.60 -1.10 -9.33
CA GLU A 41 -3.97 0.26 -9.71
C GLU A 41 -5.50 0.43 -9.66
N ALA A 42 -5.93 1.67 -9.46
CA ALA A 42 -7.36 1.99 -9.47
C ALA A 42 -8.01 1.52 -10.79
N HIS A 43 -9.12 0.82 -10.65
CA HIS A 43 -9.88 0.25 -11.77
C HIS A 43 -11.38 0.35 -11.46
N ASN A 44 -12.21 0.31 -12.49
CA ASN A 44 -13.68 0.36 -12.37
C ASN A 44 -14.35 -0.91 -12.90
N ASN A 45 -13.58 -1.95 -13.21
CA ASN A 45 -14.08 -3.25 -13.58
C ASN A 45 -13.20 -4.35 -12.98
N ALA A 46 -13.79 -5.28 -12.24
CA ALA A 46 -13.07 -6.36 -11.57
C ALA A 46 -12.43 -7.40 -12.52
N ALA A 47 -12.86 -7.43 -13.79
CA ALA A 47 -12.24 -8.31 -14.78
C ALA A 47 -10.85 -7.80 -15.18
N THR A 48 -10.01 -8.71 -15.66
CA THR A 48 -8.68 -8.37 -16.17
C THR A 48 -8.75 -7.37 -17.32
N LYS A 49 -7.83 -6.42 -17.32
CA LYS A 49 -7.65 -5.45 -18.40
C LYS A 49 -7.26 -6.14 -19.70
N THR A 50 -7.96 -5.78 -20.77
CA THR A 50 -7.71 -6.24 -22.15
C THR A 50 -7.86 -5.07 -23.10
N GLU A 51 -7.62 -5.29 -24.41
CA GLU A 51 -7.86 -4.27 -25.43
C GLU A 51 -9.31 -3.79 -25.49
N THR A 52 -10.25 -4.67 -25.15
CA THR A 52 -11.70 -4.38 -25.12
C THR A 52 -12.21 -3.97 -23.74
N ASN A 53 -11.47 -4.27 -22.67
CA ASN A 53 -11.78 -3.90 -21.29
C ASN A 53 -10.65 -3.04 -20.70
N LYS A 54 -10.55 -1.81 -21.15
CA LYS A 54 -9.49 -0.89 -20.70
C LYS A 54 -9.61 -0.45 -19.23
N GLY A 55 -10.82 -0.56 -18.67
CA GLY A 55 -11.09 -0.21 -17.27
C GLY A 55 -10.84 -1.36 -16.27
N GLY A 56 -10.36 -2.50 -16.74
CA GLY A 56 -10.11 -3.68 -15.91
C GLY A 56 -8.80 -3.60 -15.12
N ILE A 57 -8.59 -4.64 -14.31
CA ILE A 57 -7.39 -4.80 -13.48
C ILE A 57 -6.16 -5.06 -14.36
N ASP A 58 -5.16 -4.19 -14.27
CA ASP A 58 -3.86 -4.39 -14.91
C ASP A 58 -2.97 -5.27 -14.02
N LYS A 59 -2.97 -6.58 -14.32
CA LYS A 59 -2.18 -7.56 -13.56
C LYS A 59 -0.67 -7.48 -13.81
N THR A 60 -0.23 -6.66 -14.78
CA THR A 60 1.20 -6.40 -15.03
C THR A 60 1.79 -5.34 -14.10
N LYS A 61 0.96 -4.72 -13.27
CA LYS A 61 1.36 -3.73 -12.29
C LYS A 61 1.06 -4.24 -10.88
N ARG A 62 2.04 -4.12 -10.02
CA ARG A 62 1.95 -4.48 -8.61
C ARG A 62 2.27 -3.26 -7.77
N LEU A 63 1.32 -2.83 -6.94
CA LEU A 63 1.52 -1.77 -5.96
C LEU A 63 1.58 -2.41 -4.59
N VAL A 64 2.51 -1.96 -3.76
CA VAL A 64 2.61 -2.43 -2.36
C VAL A 64 2.77 -1.22 -1.47
N GLU A 65 1.78 -0.96 -0.63
CA GLU A 65 1.84 0.12 0.35
C GLU A 65 2.37 -0.40 1.68
N PHE A 66 3.43 0.26 2.16
CA PHE A 66 4.10 -0.07 3.41
C PHE A 66 3.82 1.01 4.48
N TYR A 67 3.54 0.54 5.67
CA TYR A 67 3.50 1.33 6.91
C TYR A 67 4.63 0.87 7.83
N PRO A 68 5.90 1.17 7.52
CA PRO A 68 7.03 0.56 8.20
C PRO A 68 7.05 0.88 9.70
N ASP A 69 7.27 -0.15 10.52
CA ASP A 69 7.49 -0.05 11.96
C ASP A 69 8.73 -0.91 12.30
N LYS A 70 8.67 -1.79 13.27
CA LYS A 70 9.81 -2.64 13.67
C LYS A 70 10.12 -3.70 12.62
N GLU A 71 9.50 -4.85 12.77
CA GLU A 71 9.54 -5.94 11.81
C GLU A 71 8.12 -6.38 11.49
N SER A 72 7.85 -6.60 10.22
CA SER A 72 6.57 -7.12 9.77
C SER A 72 6.74 -7.90 8.47
N GLU A 73 5.78 -8.78 8.23
CA GLU A 73 5.73 -9.62 7.04
C GLU A 73 4.30 -9.84 6.60
N TYR A 74 4.12 -10.13 5.33
CA TYR A 74 2.84 -10.50 4.74
C TYR A 74 3.05 -11.43 3.55
N THR A 75 2.27 -12.48 3.43
CA THR A 75 2.27 -13.34 2.25
C THR A 75 1.00 -13.11 1.45
N GLN A 76 1.16 -12.59 0.24
CA GLN A 76 0.08 -12.48 -0.73
C GLN A 76 -0.16 -13.81 -1.41
N TYR A 77 -1.42 -14.18 -1.57
CA TYR A 77 -1.89 -15.29 -2.37
C TYR A 77 -2.64 -14.75 -3.60
N GLU A 78 -2.34 -15.30 -4.77
CA GLU A 78 -3.01 -14.97 -6.04
C GLU A 78 -3.35 -16.27 -6.78
N ASP A 79 -4.53 -16.32 -7.38
CA ASP A 79 -4.96 -17.40 -8.27
C ASP A 79 -5.77 -16.86 -9.45
N GLU A 80 -6.31 -17.73 -10.29
CA GLU A 80 -7.16 -17.34 -11.42
C GLU A 80 -8.57 -16.89 -11.02
N GLY A 81 -8.97 -17.04 -9.75
CA GLY A 81 -10.23 -16.57 -9.18
C GLY A 81 -11.45 -17.44 -9.46
N ASN A 82 -11.30 -18.59 -10.09
CA ASN A 82 -12.39 -19.48 -10.48
C ASN A 82 -12.16 -20.95 -10.10
N THR A 83 -11.00 -21.28 -9.49
CA THR A 83 -10.67 -22.66 -9.13
C THR A 83 -11.15 -22.94 -7.71
N VAL A 84 -12.29 -23.60 -7.60
CA VAL A 84 -12.76 -24.20 -6.34
C VAL A 84 -12.96 -25.69 -6.60
N ASP A 85 -12.14 -26.53 -5.99
CA ASP A 85 -12.41 -27.96 -5.94
C ASP A 85 -13.38 -28.23 -4.78
N ASN A 86 -14.65 -28.38 -5.11
CA ASN A 86 -15.71 -28.72 -4.16
C ASN A 86 -15.93 -30.23 -4.01
N SER A 87 -15.03 -31.05 -4.57
CA SER A 87 -15.19 -32.53 -4.53
C SER A 87 -15.06 -33.11 -3.11
N ASN A 88 -14.41 -32.37 -2.21
CA ASN A 88 -14.30 -32.74 -0.81
C ASN A 88 -14.40 -31.50 0.08
N LEU A 89 -15.49 -31.36 0.83
CA LEU A 89 -15.72 -30.24 1.73
C LEU A 89 -14.77 -30.22 2.95
N GLU A 90 -14.06 -31.32 3.22
CA GLU A 90 -13.11 -31.42 4.32
C GLU A 90 -11.69 -30.98 3.91
N GLU A 91 -11.37 -30.96 2.62
CA GLU A 91 -10.09 -30.51 2.09
C GLU A 91 -10.33 -29.50 0.95
N VAL A 92 -10.14 -28.22 1.23
CA VAL A 92 -10.23 -27.20 0.19
C VAL A 92 -8.94 -27.22 -0.64
N ASN A 93 -9.02 -27.67 -1.87
CA ASN A 93 -7.92 -27.56 -2.83
C ASN A 93 -8.04 -26.25 -3.61
N TYR A 94 -7.15 -25.31 -3.32
CA TYR A 94 -7.12 -24.01 -4.00
C TYR A 94 -6.51 -24.06 -5.41
N GLY A 95 -6.06 -25.22 -5.88
CA GLY A 95 -5.48 -25.37 -7.21
C GLY A 95 -4.15 -24.64 -7.38
N SER A 96 -3.84 -24.29 -8.61
CA SER A 96 -2.62 -23.57 -8.96
C SER A 96 -2.69 -22.12 -8.49
N ASN A 97 -1.63 -21.67 -7.83
CA ASN A 97 -1.56 -20.32 -7.23
C ASN A 97 -0.16 -19.75 -7.30
N VAL A 98 -0.07 -18.46 -7.00
CA VAL A 98 1.19 -17.75 -6.80
C VAL A 98 1.20 -17.15 -5.40
N THR A 99 2.30 -17.31 -4.70
CA THR A 99 2.55 -16.62 -3.43
C THR A 99 3.71 -15.65 -3.56
N THR A 100 3.57 -14.49 -2.93
CA THR A 100 4.66 -13.51 -2.80
C THR A 100 4.80 -13.11 -1.35
N HIS A 101 5.99 -13.29 -0.80
CA HIS A 101 6.32 -12.91 0.57
C HIS A 101 6.91 -11.50 0.59
N PHE A 102 6.34 -10.63 1.43
CA PHE A 102 6.81 -9.27 1.66
C PHE A 102 7.33 -9.12 3.08
N THR A 103 8.40 -8.35 3.24
CA THR A 103 8.93 -8.00 4.55
C THR A 103 9.20 -6.52 4.67
N SER A 104 9.09 -6.01 5.89
CA SER A 104 9.45 -4.65 6.25
C SER A 104 10.17 -4.64 7.59
N SER A 105 11.28 -3.94 7.68
CA SER A 105 11.99 -3.75 8.94
C SER A 105 12.47 -2.32 9.10
N VAL A 106 12.44 -1.79 10.34
CA VAL A 106 12.97 -0.47 10.66
C VAL A 106 13.96 -0.60 11.82
N LYS A 107 15.17 -0.12 11.58
CA LYS A 107 16.21 -0.07 12.59
C LYS A 107 17.11 1.17 12.37
N ASP A 108 17.40 1.90 13.43
CA ASP A 108 18.34 3.03 13.45
C ASP A 108 18.08 4.07 12.33
N GLY A 109 16.80 4.42 12.11
CA GLY A 109 16.42 5.40 11.08
C GLY A 109 16.54 4.87 9.63
N LYS A 110 16.64 3.58 9.47
CA LYS A 110 16.68 2.89 8.17
C LYS A 110 15.51 1.94 8.06
N ALA A 111 14.74 2.05 6.97
CA ALA A 111 13.72 1.05 6.61
C ALA A 111 14.24 0.18 5.47
N VAL A 112 14.04 -1.14 5.57
CA VAL A 112 14.32 -2.10 4.52
C VAL A 112 13.03 -2.81 4.16
N LEU A 113 12.60 -2.67 2.91
CA LEU A 113 11.35 -3.18 2.37
C LEU A 113 11.64 -4.17 1.25
N LYS A 114 10.99 -5.32 1.29
CA LYS A 114 11.26 -6.38 0.30
C LYS A 114 9.96 -6.97 -0.25
N ALA A 115 10.02 -7.34 -1.52
CA ALA A 115 9.17 -8.33 -2.15
C ALA A 115 10.07 -9.47 -2.60
N GLU A 116 9.94 -10.64 -2.01
CA GLU A 116 10.70 -11.80 -2.45
C GLU A 116 10.26 -12.25 -3.85
N ALA A 117 11.04 -13.09 -4.50
CA ALA A 117 10.64 -13.69 -5.76
C ALA A 117 9.35 -14.49 -5.57
N SER A 118 8.36 -14.24 -6.41
CA SER A 118 7.07 -14.91 -6.36
C SER A 118 7.20 -16.38 -6.69
N GLN A 119 6.47 -17.24 -6.00
CA GLN A 119 6.54 -18.69 -6.17
C GLN A 119 5.22 -19.23 -6.70
N GLY A 120 5.30 -20.22 -7.60
CA GLY A 120 4.13 -20.84 -8.20
C GLY A 120 3.73 -20.20 -9.52
N SER A 121 2.59 -20.64 -10.04
CA SER A 121 1.98 -20.12 -11.26
C SER A 121 0.52 -20.54 -11.33
N TYR A 122 -0.28 -19.83 -12.10
CA TYR A 122 -1.64 -20.20 -12.45
C TYR A 122 -1.94 -19.81 -13.90
N ASN A 123 -3.00 -20.32 -14.48
CA ASN A 123 -3.38 -20.00 -15.84
C ASN A 123 -3.68 -18.50 -16.01
N GLY A 124 -2.96 -17.83 -16.92
CA GLY A 124 -3.05 -16.39 -17.14
C GLY A 124 -2.20 -15.53 -16.19
N TYR A 125 -1.34 -16.14 -15.35
CA TYR A 125 -0.38 -15.37 -14.58
C TYR A 125 0.71 -14.77 -15.47
N ASP A 126 0.92 -13.46 -15.34
CA ASP A 126 2.06 -12.76 -15.96
C ASP A 126 3.06 -12.38 -14.87
N ALA A 127 4.24 -13.01 -14.91
CA ALA A 127 5.33 -12.76 -13.98
C ALA A 127 6.08 -11.45 -14.30
N ASN A 128 5.91 -10.88 -15.50
CA ASN A 128 6.53 -9.61 -15.86
C ASN A 128 5.74 -8.44 -15.29
N LYS A 129 6.13 -7.95 -14.13
CA LYS A 129 5.42 -6.89 -13.42
C LYS A 129 6.29 -5.64 -13.22
N GLU A 130 5.70 -4.48 -13.44
CA GLU A 130 6.17 -3.22 -12.89
C GLU A 130 5.77 -3.18 -11.42
N THR A 131 6.71 -2.90 -10.51
CA THR A 131 6.42 -2.87 -9.07
C THR A 131 6.59 -1.46 -8.53
N THR A 132 5.57 -0.94 -7.85
CA THR A 132 5.64 0.33 -7.13
C THR A 132 5.53 0.08 -5.63
N PHE A 133 6.53 0.51 -4.87
CA PHE A 133 6.45 0.61 -3.43
C PHE A 133 5.96 2.00 -3.04
N ILE A 134 4.93 2.04 -2.21
CA ILE A 134 4.38 3.27 -1.62
C ILE A 134 4.73 3.23 -0.13
N VAL A 135 5.59 4.13 0.31
CA VAL A 135 6.09 4.12 1.69
C VAL A 135 5.52 5.31 2.45
N ASN A 136 4.82 5.03 3.54
CA ASN A 136 4.32 6.07 4.42
C ASN A 136 5.49 6.64 5.25
N VAL A 137 5.75 7.93 5.11
CA VAL A 137 6.87 8.65 5.72
C VAL A 137 6.40 10.00 6.24
N SER A 138 7.04 10.52 7.30
CA SER A 138 6.73 11.86 7.83
C SER A 138 7.53 12.96 7.14
N LYS A 139 8.66 12.61 6.53
CA LYS A 139 9.53 13.55 5.81
C LYS A 139 10.27 12.87 4.65
N LYS A 140 10.84 13.69 3.76
CA LYS A 140 11.67 13.18 2.66
C LYS A 140 12.89 12.42 3.23
N PRO A 141 13.12 11.16 2.78
CA PRO A 141 14.31 10.39 3.12
C PRO A 141 15.60 11.07 2.69
N THR A 142 16.72 10.68 3.28
CA THR A 142 18.04 11.21 2.94
C THR A 142 18.71 10.52 1.77
N ALA A 143 18.45 9.20 1.62
CA ALA A 143 18.93 8.41 0.49
C ALA A 143 18.06 7.18 0.26
N LEU A 144 18.10 6.66 -0.96
CA LEU A 144 17.42 5.45 -1.37
C LEU A 144 18.40 4.51 -2.08
N THR A 145 18.29 3.21 -1.79
CA THR A 145 19.00 2.16 -2.51
C THR A 145 18.01 1.12 -2.98
N GLY A 146 17.93 0.88 -4.28
CA GLY A 146 17.07 -0.15 -4.88
C GLY A 146 17.88 -1.34 -5.38
N LYS A 147 17.29 -2.54 -5.26
CA LYS A 147 17.80 -3.76 -5.87
C LYS A 147 16.71 -4.53 -6.57
N VAL A 148 17.06 -5.13 -7.69
CA VAL A 148 16.25 -6.10 -8.43
C VAL A 148 17.07 -7.37 -8.56
N GLY A 149 16.59 -8.46 -7.98
CA GLY A 149 17.42 -9.65 -7.77
C GLY A 149 18.66 -9.30 -6.93
N ASN A 150 19.84 -9.60 -7.47
CA ASN A 150 21.12 -9.30 -6.82
C ASN A 150 21.77 -7.99 -7.31
N ALA A 151 21.14 -7.28 -8.25
CA ALA A 151 21.72 -6.09 -8.87
C ALA A 151 21.18 -4.81 -8.22
N ASN A 152 22.07 -3.88 -7.90
CA ASN A 152 21.66 -2.52 -7.56
C ASN A 152 21.11 -1.83 -8.82
N VAL A 153 20.03 -1.06 -8.64
CA VAL A 153 19.43 -0.25 -9.69
C VAL A 153 19.51 1.23 -9.31
N GLU A 154 19.75 2.08 -10.31
CA GLU A 154 19.73 3.52 -10.12
C GLU A 154 18.27 3.97 -10.02
N LEU A 155 17.92 4.67 -8.94
CA LEU A 155 16.60 5.28 -8.73
C LEU A 155 16.69 6.77 -9.05
N LYS A 156 16.01 7.20 -10.13
CA LYS A 156 16.02 8.59 -10.57
C LYS A 156 14.86 9.37 -9.94
N GLU A 157 15.17 10.51 -9.31
CA GLU A 157 14.12 11.40 -8.80
C GLU A 157 13.35 12.09 -9.94
N VAL A 158 12.03 12.07 -9.87
CA VAL A 158 11.15 12.87 -10.72
C VAL A 158 10.48 13.98 -9.91
N LYS A 159 9.96 15.01 -10.59
CA LYS A 159 9.57 16.28 -9.93
C LYS A 159 8.10 16.36 -9.58
N SER A 160 7.27 15.47 -10.12
CA SER A 160 5.82 15.51 -9.91
C SER A 160 5.21 14.12 -9.95
N GLN A 161 4.00 13.99 -9.40
CA GLN A 161 3.22 12.76 -9.49
C GLN A 161 2.92 12.39 -10.95
N GLU A 162 2.66 13.39 -11.80
CA GLU A 162 2.39 13.17 -13.22
C GLU A 162 3.62 12.58 -13.95
N GLU A 163 4.83 13.11 -13.67
CA GLU A 163 6.06 12.53 -14.21
C GLU A 163 6.28 11.10 -13.70
N PHE A 164 6.01 10.86 -12.41
CA PHE A 164 6.11 9.52 -11.82
C PHE A 164 5.13 8.55 -12.49
N ASP A 165 3.88 8.93 -12.65
CA ASP A 165 2.84 8.07 -13.22
C ASP A 165 3.17 7.68 -14.68
N LYS A 166 3.78 8.59 -15.46
CA LYS A 166 4.19 8.37 -16.86
C LYS A 166 5.54 7.66 -17.02
N ALA A 167 6.37 7.63 -16.00
CA ALA A 167 7.69 7.03 -16.09
C ALA A 167 7.62 5.49 -16.20
N THR A 168 8.52 4.91 -17.01
CA THR A 168 8.63 3.47 -17.24
C THR A 168 9.89 2.82 -16.66
N GLY A 169 10.81 3.62 -16.12
CA GLY A 169 12.07 3.15 -15.52
C GLY A 169 12.04 3.15 -13.99
N ASN A 170 13.20 2.93 -13.41
CA ASN A 170 13.41 2.97 -11.98
C ASN A 170 13.40 4.42 -11.49
N VAL A 171 12.31 4.88 -10.93
CA VAL A 171 12.13 6.28 -10.52
C VAL A 171 11.53 6.37 -9.12
N TYR A 172 11.73 7.51 -8.47
CA TYR A 172 11.03 7.82 -7.23
C TYR A 172 10.51 9.25 -7.18
N PHE A 173 9.49 9.43 -6.38
CA PHE A 173 8.89 10.73 -6.10
C PHE A 173 8.46 10.80 -4.63
N TYR A 174 8.93 11.85 -3.93
CA TYR A 174 8.43 12.17 -2.61
C TYR A 174 7.28 13.15 -2.72
N ASN A 175 6.06 12.69 -2.44
CA ASN A 175 4.86 13.52 -2.44
C ASN A 175 4.55 13.97 -1.01
N LYS A 176 4.72 15.27 -0.75
CA LYS A 176 4.50 15.88 0.57
C LYS A 176 3.04 15.86 0.99
N ALA A 177 2.10 15.88 0.06
CA ALA A 177 0.66 15.94 0.31
C ALA A 177 -0.12 15.28 -0.83
N PRO A 178 -0.11 13.94 -0.93
CA PRO A 178 -0.86 13.22 -1.94
C PRO A 178 -2.34 13.58 -1.90
N ASN A 179 -2.95 13.80 -3.07
CA ASN A 179 -4.38 14.03 -3.20
C ASN A 179 -5.09 12.70 -3.51
N LEU A 180 -5.95 12.23 -2.61
CA LEU A 180 -6.71 11.00 -2.80
C LEU A 180 -7.87 11.18 -3.81
N ASN A 181 -8.23 12.42 -4.14
CA ASN A 181 -9.31 12.74 -5.08
C ASN A 181 -8.84 12.86 -6.53
N LYS A 182 -7.69 12.29 -6.88
CA LYS A 182 -7.11 12.39 -8.24
C LYS A 182 -7.95 11.75 -9.36
N PHE A 183 -8.94 10.94 -9.00
CA PHE A 183 -9.85 10.28 -9.94
C PHE A 183 -11.26 10.89 -9.95
N ALA A 184 -11.43 12.09 -9.39
CA ALA A 184 -12.71 12.79 -9.46
C ALA A 184 -13.18 12.94 -10.91
N THR A 185 -14.47 12.73 -11.14
CA THR A 185 -15.07 12.85 -12.46
C THR A 185 -15.03 14.32 -12.91
N GLU A 186 -14.50 14.57 -14.10
CA GLU A 186 -14.49 15.89 -14.71
C GLU A 186 -15.92 16.46 -14.81
N GLY A 187 -16.09 17.71 -14.43
CA GLY A 187 -17.38 18.40 -14.38
C GLY A 187 -18.25 18.08 -13.16
N SER A 188 -17.82 17.18 -12.26
CA SER A 188 -18.51 16.93 -11.00
C SER A 188 -18.26 18.08 -10.01
N GLU A 189 -19.18 18.27 -9.04
CA GLU A 189 -19.01 19.24 -7.95
C GLU A 189 -17.76 18.96 -7.08
N PHE A 190 -17.28 17.70 -7.09
CA PHE A 190 -16.13 17.26 -6.33
C PHE A 190 -14.81 17.34 -7.10
N GLU A 191 -14.82 17.69 -8.40
CA GLU A 191 -13.61 17.73 -9.25
C GLU A 191 -12.48 18.55 -8.64
N LYS A 192 -12.82 19.68 -8.03
CA LYS A 192 -11.85 20.60 -7.43
C LYS A 192 -11.56 20.34 -5.95
N THR A 193 -12.20 19.34 -5.38
CA THR A 193 -12.01 18.99 -3.97
C THR A 193 -10.68 18.28 -3.80
N GLU A 194 -9.80 18.80 -2.97
CA GLU A 194 -8.54 18.16 -2.62
C GLU A 194 -8.68 17.41 -1.29
N ILE A 195 -8.46 16.10 -1.31
CA ILE A 195 -8.37 15.26 -0.10
C ILE A 195 -6.90 14.92 0.10
N LYS A 196 -6.20 15.79 0.82
CA LYS A 196 -4.78 15.63 1.10
C LYS A 196 -4.56 14.64 2.23
N THR A 197 -3.57 13.78 2.07
CA THR A 197 -3.12 12.83 3.08
C THR A 197 -1.67 13.12 3.48
N THR A 198 -1.16 12.33 4.41
CA THR A 198 0.23 12.39 4.88
C THR A 198 1.24 12.12 3.76
N PRO A 199 2.49 12.58 3.93
CA PRO A 199 3.52 12.38 2.93
C PRO A 199 3.72 10.90 2.59
N LYS A 200 3.97 10.63 1.31
CA LYS A 200 4.30 9.30 0.81
C LYS A 200 5.51 9.38 -0.10
N LEU A 201 6.35 8.37 -0.01
CA LEU A 201 7.41 8.09 -0.96
C LEU A 201 6.92 7.04 -1.94
N TYR A 202 6.91 7.36 -3.22
CA TYR A 202 6.59 6.43 -4.31
C TYR A 202 7.90 6.00 -4.96
N VAL A 203 8.13 4.70 -5.08
CA VAL A 203 9.32 4.14 -5.74
C VAL A 203 8.88 3.10 -6.75
N LYS A 204 9.12 3.35 -8.02
CA LYS A 204 8.79 2.47 -9.13
C LYS A 204 10.05 1.70 -9.55
N PHE A 205 9.91 0.40 -9.67
CA PHE A 205 10.87 -0.50 -10.29
C PHE A 205 10.33 -0.90 -11.66
N GLU A 206 11.18 -0.79 -12.66
CA GLU A 206 10.80 -1.15 -14.02
C GLU A 206 10.34 -2.59 -14.14
N LYS A 207 9.63 -2.87 -15.21
CA LYS A 207 9.05 -4.19 -15.47
C LYS A 207 10.13 -5.27 -15.47
N THR A 208 9.96 -6.28 -14.62
CA THR A 208 10.88 -7.42 -14.48
C THR A 208 10.12 -8.71 -14.20
N ASP A 209 10.75 -9.84 -14.46
CA ASP A 209 10.22 -11.14 -14.06
C ASP A 209 10.34 -11.32 -12.55
N VAL A 210 9.20 -11.16 -11.85
CA VAL A 210 9.11 -11.23 -10.39
C VAL A 210 9.12 -12.67 -9.87
N SER A 211 9.06 -13.69 -10.73
CA SER A 211 9.20 -15.09 -10.32
C SER A 211 10.67 -15.46 -10.07
N THR A 212 11.60 -14.70 -10.64
CA THR A 212 13.05 -14.91 -10.52
C THR A 212 13.75 -13.80 -9.76
N ASN A 213 13.17 -12.58 -9.75
CA ASN A 213 13.79 -11.41 -9.15
C ASN A 213 12.95 -10.88 -8.00
N GLY A 214 13.46 -10.95 -6.79
CA GLY A 214 12.97 -10.17 -5.68
C GLY A 214 13.30 -8.69 -5.84
N ILE A 215 12.61 -7.82 -5.12
CA ILE A 215 12.83 -6.38 -5.10
C ILE A 215 13.11 -5.95 -3.67
N GLU A 216 14.17 -5.16 -3.47
CA GLU A 216 14.51 -4.59 -2.18
C GLU A 216 14.68 -3.07 -2.30
N LEU A 217 14.07 -2.35 -1.37
CA LEU A 217 14.26 -0.91 -1.20
C LEU A 217 14.78 -0.63 0.20
N THR A 218 15.91 0.06 0.27
CA THR A 218 16.43 0.63 1.52
C THR A 218 16.15 2.13 1.53
N VAL A 219 15.55 2.61 2.61
CA VAL A 219 15.20 4.02 2.84
C VAL A 219 16.01 4.53 4.02
N ASP A 220 17.04 5.32 3.75
CA ASP A 220 17.87 5.96 4.78
C ASP A 220 17.23 7.26 5.26
N GLY A 221 17.37 7.57 6.54
CA GLY A 221 16.72 8.71 7.17
C GLY A 221 15.21 8.54 7.24
N PHE A 222 14.74 7.28 7.33
CA PHE A 222 13.34 6.97 7.50
C PHE A 222 12.79 7.53 8.81
N VAL A 223 11.67 8.24 8.71
CA VAL A 223 10.90 8.73 9.86
C VAL A 223 9.41 8.56 9.55
N ASN A 224 8.71 7.94 10.47
CA ASN A 224 7.26 7.90 10.50
C ASN A 224 6.80 8.09 11.95
N ASP A 225 6.93 9.32 12.44
CA ASP A 225 6.58 9.72 13.80
C ASP A 225 5.10 10.10 13.96
N GLY A 226 4.38 10.19 12.85
CA GLY A 226 2.92 10.24 12.74
C GLY A 226 2.20 11.19 13.67
N ASN A 227 2.83 12.34 14.05
CA ASN A 227 2.25 13.30 14.98
C ASN A 227 1.41 12.61 16.07
N LEU A 228 2.04 11.74 16.86
CA LEU A 228 1.46 11.27 18.10
C LEU A 228 1.34 12.49 19.01
N ASP A 229 0.30 13.28 18.81
CA ASP A 229 -0.06 14.29 19.78
C ASP A 229 -0.51 13.57 21.05
N LYS A 230 0.38 13.55 22.03
CA LYS A 230 0.15 12.83 23.28
C LYS A 230 -1.07 13.38 24.03
N ASP A 231 -1.40 14.63 23.79
CA ASP A 231 -2.53 15.30 24.43
C ASP A 231 -3.84 14.95 23.75
N GLU A 232 -3.90 14.87 22.41
CA GLU A 232 -5.05 14.37 21.69
C GLU A 232 -5.31 12.86 21.92
N LEU A 233 -4.27 12.06 22.15
CA LEU A 233 -4.42 10.67 22.56
C LEU A 233 -5.13 10.55 23.92
N ASN A 234 -4.93 11.47 24.84
CA ASN A 234 -5.55 11.46 26.15
C ASN A 234 -7.01 11.92 26.09
N GLU A 235 -7.36 12.88 25.26
CA GLU A 235 -8.74 13.35 25.08
C GLU A 235 -9.66 12.30 24.44
N ASN A 236 -9.11 11.45 23.54
CA ASN A 236 -9.88 10.40 22.89
C ASN A 236 -9.93 9.08 23.68
N LEU A 237 -9.24 8.98 24.83
CA LEU A 237 -9.18 7.78 25.66
C LEU A 237 -10.36 7.63 26.64
N GLN A 238 -11.26 8.59 26.74
CA GLN A 238 -12.42 8.49 27.63
C GLN A 238 -13.50 7.63 26.98
N ALA A 239 -13.88 6.56 27.67
CA ALA A 239 -15.10 5.83 27.32
C ALA A 239 -16.28 6.80 27.32
N PRO A 240 -17.25 6.67 26.38
CA PRO A 240 -18.45 7.48 26.42
C PRO A 240 -19.10 7.34 27.80
N ALA A 241 -19.41 8.47 28.44
CA ALA A 241 -19.99 8.51 29.78
C ALA A 241 -21.34 7.78 29.91
N ASN A 242 -21.89 7.28 28.80
CA ASN A 242 -23.20 6.63 28.70
C ASN A 242 -23.16 5.26 28.01
N PHE A 243 -22.02 4.60 27.92
CA PHE A 243 -22.02 3.22 27.46
C PHE A 243 -22.60 2.34 28.58
N LYS A 244 -23.91 2.12 28.57
CA LYS A 244 -24.52 0.99 29.25
C LYS A 244 -24.35 -0.20 28.33
N ALA A 245 -23.62 -1.22 28.76
CA ALA A 245 -23.76 -2.54 28.19
C ALA A 245 -25.22 -2.91 28.38
N ASP A 246 -25.97 -3.11 27.30
CA ASP A 246 -27.27 -3.75 27.39
C ASP A 246 -27.01 -5.18 27.87
N GLU A 247 -27.64 -5.54 29.00
CA GLU A 247 -27.62 -6.87 29.61
C GLU A 247 -28.32 -7.89 28.71
#